data_b3bf7e7358a91935691c8fa02b422896
#
_entry.id   b3bf7e7358a91935691c8fa02b422896
#
_cell.length_a   1.000
_cell.length_b   1.000
_cell.length_c   1.000
_cell.angle_alpha   90.00
_cell.angle_beta   90.00
_cell.angle_gamma   90.00
#
_symmetry.space_group_name_H-M   'P 1'
#
loop_
_entity.id
_entity.type
_entity.pdbx_description
1 polymer ?
#
loop_
_entity_poly.entity_id
_entity_poly.type
_entity_poly.pdbx_seq_one_letter_code
_entity_poly.pdbx_strand_id
1 'polypeptide(L)'
;MAKAILEFDLNDSDDAQFHLRAIKSADLAIVFWDLLYNNKKKFEWDIEQKKYEDQYDLLNAIYEKIWDDLKDRNINIDELIS
;
A
#
# COMPACT_ATOMS: atom_id res chain seq x y z
N MET A 1 -7.02 -10.32 -30.02
CA MET A 1 -6.64 -9.79 -28.68
C MET A 1 -7.83 -9.87 -27.74
N ALA A 2 -7.64 -10.47 -26.58
CA ALA A 2 -8.68 -10.51 -25.55
C ALA A 2 -8.81 -9.14 -24.86
N LYS A 3 -10.04 -8.75 -24.56
CA LYS A 3 -10.34 -7.51 -23.82
C LYS A 3 -11.21 -7.83 -22.61
N ALA A 4 -10.96 -7.13 -21.52
CA ALA A 4 -11.82 -7.16 -20.34
C ALA A 4 -12.25 -5.72 -20.03
N ILE A 5 -13.54 -5.54 -19.76
CA ILE A 5 -14.11 -4.23 -19.44
C ILE A 5 -14.84 -4.35 -18.09
N LEU A 6 -14.55 -3.39 -17.20
CA LEU A 6 -15.27 -3.25 -15.94
C LEU A 6 -16.13 -1.99 -16.01
N GLU A 7 -17.43 -2.15 -15.74
CA GLU A 7 -18.37 -1.02 -15.74
C GLU A 7 -18.94 -0.80 -14.35
N PHE A 8 -19.05 0.46 -13.95
CA PHE A 8 -19.58 0.86 -12.65
C PHE A 8 -20.53 2.04 -12.80
N ASP A 9 -21.66 2.00 -12.10
CA ASP A 9 -22.56 3.15 -11.97
C ASP A 9 -22.03 4.05 -10.85
N LEU A 10 -21.39 5.16 -11.20
CA LEU A 10 -20.79 6.09 -10.24
C LEU A 10 -21.83 6.87 -9.42
N ASN A 11 -23.11 6.81 -9.80
CA ASN A 11 -24.21 7.36 -8.99
C ASN A 11 -24.64 6.39 -7.87
N ASP A 12 -24.29 5.11 -7.98
CA ASP A 12 -24.48 4.12 -6.93
C ASP A 12 -23.26 4.12 -6.01
N SER A 13 -23.47 4.28 -4.70
CA SER A 13 -22.36 4.39 -3.75
C SER A 13 -21.51 3.12 -3.66
N ASP A 14 -22.14 1.94 -3.79
CA ASP A 14 -21.42 0.66 -3.77
C ASP A 14 -20.58 0.48 -5.04
N ASP A 15 -21.13 0.80 -6.21
CA ASP A 15 -20.40 0.73 -7.47
C ASP A 15 -19.26 1.75 -7.51
N ALA A 16 -19.46 2.94 -6.98
CA ALA A 16 -18.39 3.95 -6.87
C ALA A 16 -17.25 3.44 -5.99
N GLN A 17 -17.56 2.74 -4.90
CA GLN A 17 -16.57 2.14 -4.01
C GLN A 17 -15.80 1.00 -4.72
N PHE A 18 -16.49 0.12 -5.44
CA PHE A 18 -15.84 -0.93 -6.23
C PHE A 18 -14.95 -0.35 -7.33
N HIS A 19 -15.40 0.72 -7.98
CA HIS A 19 -14.60 1.43 -8.99
C HIS A 19 -13.30 1.98 -8.38
N LEU A 20 -13.39 2.63 -7.23
CA LEU A 20 -12.22 3.15 -6.51
C LEU A 20 -11.22 2.02 -6.19
N ARG A 21 -11.72 0.89 -5.69
CA ARG A 21 -10.87 -0.28 -5.42
C ARG A 21 -10.22 -0.81 -6.70
N ALA A 22 -10.95 -0.86 -7.79
CA ALA A 22 -10.42 -1.33 -9.08
C ALA A 22 -9.27 -0.45 -9.58
N ILE A 23 -9.41 0.88 -9.55
CA ILE A 23 -8.38 1.79 -10.03
C ILE A 23 -7.17 1.87 -9.08
N LYS A 24 -7.33 1.54 -7.79
CA LYS A 24 -6.23 1.55 -6.81
C LYS A 24 -5.55 0.18 -6.63
N SER A 25 -6.08 -0.88 -7.21
CA SER A 25 -5.58 -2.24 -7.01
C SER A 25 -4.12 -2.41 -7.48
N ALA A 26 -3.75 -1.84 -8.60
CA ALA A 26 -2.38 -1.92 -9.13
C ALA A 26 -1.39 -1.21 -8.19
N ASP A 27 -1.73 -0.03 -7.70
CA ASP A 27 -0.89 0.71 -6.76
C ASP A 27 -0.72 -0.04 -5.44
N LEU A 28 -1.79 -0.65 -4.93
CA LEU A 28 -1.71 -1.49 -3.73
C LEU A 28 -0.81 -2.70 -3.94
N ALA A 29 -0.89 -3.34 -5.10
CA ALA A 29 -0.03 -4.48 -5.43
C ALA A 29 1.44 -4.07 -5.43
N ILE A 30 1.78 -2.90 -5.96
CA ILE A 30 3.15 -2.39 -5.96
C ILE A 30 3.62 -2.09 -4.53
N VAL A 31 2.78 -1.47 -3.69
CA VAL A 31 3.11 -1.22 -2.28
C VAL A 31 3.44 -2.53 -1.56
N PHE A 32 2.62 -3.56 -1.73
CA PHE A 32 2.87 -4.87 -1.13
C PHE A 32 4.12 -5.53 -1.67
N TRP A 33 4.35 -5.43 -2.98
CA TRP A 33 5.56 -5.99 -3.59
C TRP A 33 6.82 -5.35 -3.01
N ASP A 34 6.84 -4.01 -2.89
CA ASP A 34 7.94 -3.28 -2.28
C ASP A 34 8.14 -3.68 -0.83
N LEU A 35 7.04 -3.82 -0.07
CA LEU A 35 7.10 -4.23 1.34
C LEU A 35 7.72 -5.62 1.50
N LEU A 36 7.30 -6.56 0.66
CA LEU A 36 7.74 -7.96 0.76
C LEU A 36 9.18 -8.18 0.31
N TYR A 37 9.66 -7.41 -0.65
CA TYR A 37 10.98 -7.64 -1.26
C TYR A 37 11.98 -6.54 -0.93
N ASN A 38 11.70 -5.30 -1.29
CA ASN A 38 12.66 -4.20 -1.13
C ASN A 38 12.76 -3.71 0.30
N ASN A 39 11.64 -3.47 0.95
CA ASN A 39 11.59 -2.92 2.31
C ASN A 39 12.14 -3.92 3.34
N LYS A 40 11.86 -5.20 3.16
CA LYS A 40 12.41 -6.23 4.03
C LYS A 40 13.94 -6.20 4.04
N LYS A 41 14.56 -6.16 2.87
CA LYS A 41 16.01 -6.10 2.73
C LYS A 41 16.60 -4.83 3.34
N LYS A 42 15.92 -3.70 3.13
CA LYS A 42 16.34 -2.41 3.69
C LYS A 42 16.33 -2.45 5.22
N PHE A 43 15.26 -2.95 5.81
CA PHE A 43 15.13 -3.03 7.27
C PHE A 43 16.12 -4.04 7.87
N GLU A 44 16.37 -5.16 7.23
CA GLU A 44 17.40 -6.11 7.65
C GLU A 44 18.78 -5.45 7.70
N TRP A 45 19.12 -4.70 6.64
CA TRP A 45 20.38 -3.97 6.58
C TRP A 45 20.48 -2.89 7.67
N ASP A 46 19.39 -2.13 7.89
CA ASP A 46 19.31 -1.11 8.94
C ASP A 46 19.50 -1.72 10.34
N ILE A 47 18.95 -2.91 10.58
CA ILE A 47 19.15 -3.65 11.83
C ILE A 47 20.62 -4.03 12.00
N GLU A 48 21.25 -4.53 10.96
CA GLU A 48 22.68 -4.89 10.98
C GLU A 48 23.56 -3.69 11.25
N GLN A 49 23.18 -2.50 10.77
CA GLN A 49 23.87 -1.25 11.01
C GLN A 49 23.52 -0.62 12.38
N LYS A 50 22.69 -1.27 13.18
CA LYS A 50 22.28 -0.82 14.52
C LYS A 50 21.66 0.57 14.51
N LYS A 51 20.82 0.85 13.51
CA LYS A 51 20.12 2.15 13.38
C LYS A 51 18.97 2.32 14.38
N TYR A 52 18.48 1.24 14.95
CA TYR A 52 17.36 1.26 15.89
C TYR A 52 17.83 0.98 17.31
N GLU A 53 17.41 1.80 18.26
CA GLU A 53 17.78 1.65 19.65
C GLU A 53 17.08 0.47 20.31
N ASP A 54 15.81 0.23 19.94
CA ASP A 54 15.02 -0.87 20.48
C ASP A 54 14.03 -1.40 19.43
N GLN A 55 13.24 -2.39 19.83
CA GLN A 55 12.26 -3.04 18.98
C GLN A 55 11.13 -2.10 18.55
N TYR A 56 10.76 -1.14 19.40
CA TYR A 56 9.71 -0.18 19.11
C TYR A 56 10.14 0.81 18.02
N ASP A 57 11.39 1.24 18.03
CA ASP A 57 11.95 2.10 17.00
C ASP A 57 11.87 1.42 15.62
N LEU A 58 12.22 0.12 15.58
CA LEU A 58 12.11 -0.68 14.35
C LEU A 58 10.65 -0.79 13.91
N LEU A 59 9.74 -1.13 14.81
CA LEU A 59 8.32 -1.27 14.50
C LEU A 59 7.75 0.04 13.94
N ASN A 60 8.05 1.16 14.58
CA ASN A 60 7.60 2.47 14.12
C ASN A 60 8.14 2.81 12.74
N ALA A 61 9.41 2.50 12.47
CA ALA A 61 10.03 2.74 11.16
C ALA A 61 9.34 1.95 10.06
N ILE A 62 8.97 0.69 10.31
CA ILE A 62 8.25 -0.16 9.36
C ILE A 62 6.88 0.45 9.04
N TYR A 63 6.11 0.82 10.06
CA TYR A 63 4.78 1.40 9.84
C TYR A 63 4.84 2.77 9.16
N GLU A 64 5.79 3.62 9.53
CA GLU A 64 5.99 4.90 8.84
C GLU A 64 6.27 4.71 7.35
N LYS A 65 7.10 3.72 7.00
CA LYS A 65 7.40 3.42 5.59
C LYS A 65 6.14 2.99 4.83
N ILE A 66 5.29 2.17 5.44
CA ILE A 66 4.03 1.73 4.83
C ILE A 66 3.11 2.94 4.59
N TRP A 67 2.94 3.80 5.60
CA TRP A 67 2.11 5.00 5.45
C TRP A 67 2.65 5.95 4.38
N ASP A 68 3.96 6.15 4.31
CA ASP A 68 4.58 6.99 3.31
C ASP A 68 4.36 6.44 1.89
N ASP A 69 4.49 5.13 1.70
CA ASP A 69 4.26 4.49 0.41
C ASP A 69 2.79 4.64 -0.03
N LEU A 70 1.84 4.53 0.90
CA LEU A 70 0.43 4.76 0.61
C LEU A 70 0.16 6.21 0.20
N LYS A 71 0.75 7.18 0.91
CA LYS A 71 0.62 8.61 0.58
C LYS A 71 1.22 8.94 -0.78
N ASP A 72 2.38 8.40 -1.09
CA ASP A 72 3.07 8.64 -2.36
C ASP A 72 2.24 8.20 -3.56
N ARG A 73 1.36 7.22 -3.36
CA ARG A 73 0.47 6.70 -4.41
C ARG A 73 -0.97 7.19 -4.28
N ASN A 74 -1.23 8.17 -3.42
CA ASN A 74 -2.56 8.72 -3.19
C ASN A 74 -3.58 7.65 -2.77
N ILE A 75 -3.15 6.70 -1.94
CA ILE A 75 -4.05 5.66 -1.42
C ILE A 75 -4.51 6.06 -0.03
N ASN A 76 -5.81 6.19 0.15
CA ASN A 76 -6.44 6.30 1.46
C ASN A 76 -7.10 4.95 1.77
N ILE A 77 -6.45 4.17 2.63
CA ILE A 77 -6.89 2.82 2.94
C ILE A 77 -8.28 2.80 3.59
N ASP A 78 -8.60 3.82 4.37
CA ASP A 78 -9.91 3.93 5.03
C ASP A 78 -11.04 4.08 4.03
N GLU A 79 -10.83 4.86 2.96
CA GLU A 79 -11.78 4.99 1.86
C GLU A 79 -12.04 3.66 1.16
N LEU A 80 -11.00 2.83 1.01
CA LEU A 80 -11.10 1.57 0.29
C LEU A 80 -11.86 0.50 1.08
N ILE A 81 -11.91 0.62 2.38
CA ILE A 81 -12.54 -0.36 3.29
C ILE A 81 -13.95 0.07 3.70
N SER A 82 -14.19 1.34 3.81
CA SER A 82 -15.47 1.90 4.33
C SER A 82 -16.69 1.65 3.45
#